data_dfbf3ea23b2862aa83d744b6e3076f85
#
_entry.id   dfbf3ea23b2862aa83d744b6e3076f85
#
_cell.length_a   1.000
_cell.length_b   1.000
_cell.length_c   1.000
_cell.angle_alpha   90.00
_cell.angle_beta   90.00
_cell.angle_gamma   90.00
#
_symmetry.space_group_name_H-M   'P 1'
#
loop_
_entity.id
_entity.type
_entity.pdbx_description
1 polymer ?
#
loop_
_entity_poly.entity_id
_entity_poly.type
_entity_poly.pdbx_seq_one_letter_code
_entity_poly.pdbx_strand_id
1 'polypeptide(L)'
;MELEMAALRERMLPSGFRFNPTPQEAVTYTLPRLIAGEPLHPAVRPYIHDTDIYACEPGVLAAQFQPTPRTGDRFFFTSCKRQPQKAGKSTRAVRAGGPGSWHSQGNSADVKDGSGVKIGEVKKLRYKKGGKFTDWLMDEFSCCSEDAVVGDRQRVLCKMYVSPRAAPDSAARQEDAAAAAAVFAPPAPEKPVAAHKRPAPSIAEQPCPQTAAT
;
A
#
# COMPACT_ATOMS: atom_id res chain seq x y z
N MET A 1 22.16 0.30 6.27
CA MET A 1 20.75 0.25 6.72
C MET A 1 19.91 -0.62 5.78
N GLU A 2 19.82 -0.34 4.49
CA GLU A 2 18.98 -1.12 3.54
C GLU A 2 19.47 -2.57 3.37
N LEU A 3 20.78 -2.79 3.29
CA LEU A 3 21.42 -4.13 3.24
C LEU A 3 21.19 -4.94 4.52
N GLU A 4 21.24 -4.32 5.68
CA GLU A 4 20.95 -4.97 6.97
C GLU A 4 19.48 -5.39 7.08
N MET A 5 18.59 -4.56 6.55
CA MET A 5 17.16 -4.84 6.49
C MET A 5 16.85 -6.01 5.55
N ALA A 6 17.52 -6.08 4.40
CA ALA A 6 17.40 -7.21 3.49
C ALA A 6 17.90 -8.52 4.12
N ALA A 7 19.06 -8.48 4.78
CA ALA A 7 19.63 -9.62 5.48
C ALA A 7 18.74 -10.11 6.65
N LEU A 8 18.11 -9.18 7.38
CA LEU A 8 17.18 -9.54 8.45
C LEU A 8 15.93 -10.22 7.89
N ARG A 9 15.40 -9.74 6.75
CA ARG A 9 14.28 -10.39 6.06
C ARG A 9 14.61 -11.81 5.62
N GLU A 10 15.77 -12.01 4.99
CA GLU A 10 16.25 -13.33 4.56
C GLU A 10 16.39 -14.33 5.73
N ARG A 11 16.81 -13.86 6.89
CA ARG A 11 16.92 -14.69 8.10
C ARG A 11 15.56 -15.01 8.74
N MET A 12 14.58 -14.09 8.70
CA MET A 12 13.29 -14.28 9.34
C MET A 12 12.31 -15.09 8.50
N LEU A 13 12.39 -15.03 7.17
CA LEU A 13 11.53 -15.81 6.27
C LEU A 13 11.67 -17.33 6.44
N PRO A 14 12.89 -17.90 6.52
CA PRO A 14 13.06 -19.34 6.78
C PRO A 14 12.54 -19.78 8.14
N SER A 15 12.60 -18.91 9.17
CA SER A 15 12.12 -19.21 10.53
C SER A 15 10.60 -19.19 10.69
N GLY A 16 9.85 -19.00 9.59
CA GLY A 16 8.39 -19.05 9.62
C GLY A 16 7.71 -17.75 9.99
N PHE A 17 8.43 -16.63 10.05
CA PHE A 17 7.85 -15.31 10.32
C PHE A 17 6.73 -14.97 9.34
N ARG A 18 5.60 -14.48 9.88
CA ARG A 18 4.46 -13.96 9.13
C ARG A 18 4.00 -12.66 9.78
N PHE A 19 3.87 -11.61 9.00
CA PHE A 19 3.16 -10.44 9.46
C PHE A 19 1.66 -10.64 9.21
N ASN A 20 0.95 -11.01 10.24
CA ASN A 20 -0.51 -11.20 10.21
C ASN A 20 -1.06 -10.86 11.60
N PRO A 21 -1.09 -9.57 11.96
CA PRO A 21 -1.53 -9.14 13.28
C PRO A 21 -3.00 -9.52 13.50
N THR A 22 -3.29 -9.98 14.70
CA THR A 22 -4.66 -10.09 15.18
C THR A 22 -5.29 -8.69 15.26
N PRO A 23 -6.61 -8.56 15.28
CA PRO A 23 -7.27 -7.26 15.48
C PRO A 23 -6.76 -6.51 16.71
N GLN A 24 -6.50 -7.22 17.79
CA GLN A 24 -5.97 -6.63 19.01
C GLN A 24 -4.55 -6.10 18.81
N GLU A 25 -3.63 -6.88 18.23
CA GLU A 25 -2.27 -6.43 17.94
C GLU A 25 -2.23 -5.27 16.94
N ALA A 26 -3.11 -5.28 15.93
CA ALA A 26 -3.25 -4.18 14.98
C ALA A 26 -3.62 -2.87 15.68
N VAL A 27 -4.58 -2.92 16.62
CA VAL A 27 -5.13 -1.74 17.31
C VAL A 27 -4.27 -1.29 18.48
N THR A 28 -3.62 -2.21 19.23
CA THR A 28 -2.86 -1.86 20.43
C THR A 28 -1.37 -1.61 20.19
N TYR A 29 -0.82 -2.18 19.12
CA TYR A 29 0.62 -2.10 18.87
C TYR A 29 0.94 -1.43 17.53
N THR A 30 0.42 -1.97 16.41
CA THR A 30 0.85 -1.53 15.09
C THR A 30 0.33 -0.12 14.75
N LEU A 31 -0.98 0.09 14.87
CA LEU A 31 -1.61 1.35 14.50
C LEU A 31 -1.18 2.53 15.39
N PRO A 32 -1.11 2.42 16.74
CA PRO A 32 -0.64 3.51 17.58
C PRO A 32 0.78 3.96 17.25
N ARG A 33 1.70 3.02 17.00
CA ARG A 33 3.08 3.36 16.59
C ARG A 33 3.14 4.08 15.26
N LEU A 34 2.35 3.66 14.28
CA LEU A 34 2.24 4.34 12.98
C LEU A 34 1.69 5.76 13.15
N ILE A 35 0.71 5.96 14.02
CA ILE A 35 0.12 7.28 14.30
C ILE A 35 1.15 8.20 14.97
N ALA A 36 1.89 7.68 15.92
CA ALA A 36 2.94 8.41 16.65
C ALA A 36 4.22 8.63 15.81
N GLY A 37 4.33 8.00 14.64
CA GLY A 37 5.56 8.03 13.85
C GLY A 37 6.71 7.23 14.48
N GLU A 38 6.39 6.33 15.42
CA GLU A 38 7.36 5.48 16.07
C GLU A 38 7.83 4.34 15.16
N PRO A 39 9.10 3.91 15.31
CA PRO A 39 9.61 2.81 14.49
C PRO A 39 8.91 1.49 14.82
N LEU A 40 8.46 0.81 13.79
CA LEU A 40 8.05 -0.58 13.85
C LEU A 40 9.26 -1.50 13.73
N HIS A 41 9.09 -2.76 14.15
CA HIS A 41 10.12 -3.76 13.97
C HIS A 41 10.59 -3.80 12.51
N PRO A 42 11.90 -3.80 12.23
CA PRO A 42 12.45 -3.74 10.86
C PRO A 42 11.92 -4.81 9.91
N ALA A 43 11.58 -6.01 10.41
CA ALA A 43 10.99 -7.07 9.59
C ALA A 43 9.52 -6.82 9.21
N VAL A 44 8.84 -5.89 9.89
CA VAL A 44 7.41 -5.59 9.68
C VAL A 44 7.22 -4.35 8.79
N ARG A 45 7.99 -3.29 9.08
CA ARG A 45 7.81 -1.97 8.44
C ARG A 45 7.74 -2.01 6.90
N PRO A 46 8.54 -2.84 6.20
CA PRO A 46 8.51 -2.90 4.74
C PRO A 46 7.22 -3.43 4.12
N TYR A 47 6.38 -4.09 4.91
CA TYR A 47 5.10 -4.64 4.45
C TYR A 47 3.91 -3.71 4.73
N ILE A 48 4.16 -2.55 5.37
CA ILE A 48 3.13 -1.55 5.62
C ILE A 48 3.43 -0.33 4.75
N HIS A 49 2.54 -0.05 3.81
CA HIS A 49 2.67 1.00 2.82
C HIS A 49 1.87 2.23 3.23
N ASP A 50 2.53 3.40 3.26
CA ASP A 50 1.88 4.69 3.50
C ASP A 50 1.30 5.18 2.17
N THR A 51 0.01 4.93 1.93
CA THR A 51 -0.67 5.35 0.71
C THR A 51 -2.18 5.45 0.89
N ASP A 52 -2.82 6.22 0.03
CA ASP A 52 -4.27 6.33 0.01
C ASP A 52 -4.88 5.12 -0.73
N ILE A 53 -5.26 4.10 0.05
CA ILE A 53 -5.90 2.88 -0.48
C ILE A 53 -7.22 3.17 -1.22
N TYR A 54 -7.83 4.33 -0.98
CA TYR A 54 -9.07 4.73 -1.64
C TYR A 54 -8.83 5.52 -2.94
N ALA A 55 -7.57 5.78 -3.31
CA ALA A 55 -7.23 6.46 -4.54
C ALA A 55 -7.40 5.57 -5.78
N CYS A 56 -7.14 4.26 -5.66
CA CYS A 56 -7.09 3.32 -6.78
C CYS A 56 -7.96 2.07 -6.54
N GLU A 57 -8.17 1.32 -7.60
CA GLU A 57 -8.77 -0.02 -7.54
C GLU A 57 -7.81 -1.03 -6.89
N PRO A 58 -8.33 -2.11 -6.24
CA PRO A 58 -7.49 -3.10 -5.56
C PRO A 58 -6.43 -3.76 -6.45
N GLY A 59 -6.79 -4.11 -7.69
CA GLY A 59 -5.84 -4.71 -8.64
C GLY A 59 -4.68 -3.79 -8.99
N VAL A 60 -4.94 -2.47 -9.10
CA VAL A 60 -3.89 -1.45 -9.33
C VAL A 60 -2.97 -1.33 -8.11
N LEU A 61 -3.54 -1.30 -6.90
CA LEU A 61 -2.76 -1.29 -5.66
C LEU A 61 -1.94 -2.58 -5.51
N ALA A 62 -2.53 -3.72 -5.86
CA ALA A 62 -1.83 -5.00 -5.82
C ALA A 62 -0.60 -5.01 -6.73
N ALA A 63 -0.68 -4.40 -7.91
CA ALA A 63 0.44 -4.31 -8.86
C ALA A 63 1.56 -3.37 -8.40
N GLN A 64 1.24 -2.38 -7.54
CA GLN A 64 2.21 -1.39 -7.07
C GLN A 64 2.92 -1.80 -5.77
N PHE A 65 2.29 -2.61 -4.93
CA PHE A 65 2.76 -2.90 -3.58
C PHE A 65 2.96 -4.39 -3.35
N GLN A 66 4.12 -4.72 -2.79
CA GLN A 66 4.47 -6.11 -2.49
C GLN A 66 3.52 -6.72 -1.45
N PRO A 67 3.06 -7.97 -1.66
CA PRO A 67 2.33 -8.71 -0.66
C PRO A 67 3.26 -9.16 0.48
N THR A 68 2.69 -9.38 1.65
CA THR A 68 3.40 -10.04 2.74
C THR A 68 3.72 -11.49 2.36
N PRO A 69 4.93 -11.97 2.67
CA PRO A 69 5.30 -13.35 2.41
C PRO A 69 4.32 -14.35 3.05
N ARG A 70 4.03 -15.44 2.35
CA ARG A 70 3.19 -16.57 2.78
C ARG A 70 1.70 -16.31 2.94
N THR A 71 1.26 -15.07 3.26
CA THR A 71 -0.17 -14.77 3.37
C THR A 71 -0.73 -14.15 2.10
N GLY A 72 0.11 -13.45 1.32
CA GLY A 72 -0.33 -12.71 0.15
C GLY A 72 -1.07 -11.40 0.48
N ASP A 73 -1.24 -11.08 1.76
CA ASP A 73 -1.93 -9.89 2.21
C ASP A 73 -1.08 -8.63 1.98
N ARG A 74 -1.72 -7.49 1.79
CA ARG A 74 -1.07 -6.18 1.71
C ARG A 74 -1.61 -5.27 2.79
N PHE A 75 -0.70 -4.58 3.48
CA PHE A 75 -1.08 -3.67 4.56
C PHE A 75 -0.82 -2.22 4.17
N PHE A 76 -1.80 -1.37 4.45
CA PHE A 76 -1.76 0.05 4.12
C PHE A 76 -2.08 0.89 5.35
N PHE A 77 -1.23 1.87 5.65
CA PHE A 77 -1.53 2.91 6.60
C PHE A 77 -2.09 4.11 5.83
N THR A 78 -3.30 4.52 6.18
CA THR A 78 -4.03 5.54 5.42
C THR A 78 -4.97 6.33 6.32
N SER A 79 -5.69 7.27 5.74
CA SER A 79 -6.73 8.04 6.42
C SER A 79 -8.07 7.89 5.71
N CYS A 80 -9.11 7.59 6.45
CA CYS A 80 -10.47 7.52 5.94
C CYS A 80 -11.35 8.61 6.57
N LYS A 81 -12.41 9.01 5.86
CA LYS A 81 -13.40 9.94 6.40
C LYS A 81 -14.16 9.28 7.55
N ARG A 82 -14.26 9.96 8.68
CA ARG A 82 -15.09 9.49 9.80
C ARG A 82 -16.55 9.43 9.35
N GLN A 83 -17.22 8.37 9.74
CA GLN A 83 -18.65 8.26 9.52
C GLN A 83 -19.39 8.43 10.84
N PRO A 84 -20.53 9.13 10.86
CA PRO A 84 -21.38 9.22 12.05
C PRO A 84 -21.78 7.80 12.48
N GLN A 85 -21.77 7.54 13.79
CA GLN A 85 -22.09 6.23 14.36
C GLN A 85 -23.49 5.68 13.98
N LYS A 86 -24.41 6.53 13.50
CA LYS A 86 -25.76 6.16 13.07
C LYS A 86 -25.90 5.80 11.61
N ALA A 87 -24.83 5.91 10.81
CA ALA A 87 -24.91 5.54 9.41
C ALA A 87 -24.80 4.02 9.28
N GLY A 88 -25.85 3.39 8.79
CA GLY A 88 -25.90 1.97 8.44
C GLY A 88 -24.71 1.56 7.53
N LYS A 89 -24.92 0.77 6.51
CA LYS A 89 -23.86 0.26 5.63
C LYS A 89 -22.90 1.37 5.14
N SER A 90 -21.64 1.28 5.56
CA SER A 90 -20.59 2.20 5.15
C SER A 90 -20.09 1.89 3.75
N THR A 91 -20.04 2.89 2.90
CA THR A 91 -19.46 2.80 1.54
C THR A 91 -18.28 3.76 1.41
N ARG A 92 -17.17 3.26 0.89
CA ARG A 92 -15.99 4.06 0.60
C ARG A 92 -15.73 4.05 -0.89
N ALA A 93 -16.06 5.15 -1.57
CA ALA A 93 -15.84 5.31 -3.00
C ALA A 93 -14.34 5.41 -3.30
N VAL A 94 -13.90 4.80 -4.40
CA VAL A 94 -12.57 5.00 -4.96
C VAL A 94 -12.55 6.35 -5.68
N ARG A 95 -11.61 7.23 -5.32
CA ARG A 95 -11.58 8.63 -5.77
C ARG A 95 -10.99 8.83 -7.16
N ALA A 96 -10.14 7.93 -7.63
CA ALA A 96 -9.42 8.06 -8.90
C ALA A 96 -10.24 7.61 -10.13
N GLY A 97 -11.53 7.99 -10.19
CA GLY A 97 -12.34 7.84 -11.41
C GLY A 97 -12.73 6.41 -11.79
N GLY A 98 -12.45 5.43 -10.95
CA GLY A 98 -12.90 4.05 -11.17
C GLY A 98 -14.37 3.85 -10.78
N PRO A 99 -15.10 2.94 -11.46
CA PRO A 99 -16.52 2.66 -11.18
C PRO A 99 -16.73 1.85 -9.89
N GLY A 100 -15.72 1.75 -9.03
CA GLY A 100 -15.69 0.86 -7.88
C GLY A 100 -15.77 1.56 -6.54
N SER A 101 -16.16 0.79 -5.52
CA SER A 101 -16.22 1.25 -4.14
C SER A 101 -16.14 0.08 -3.16
N TRP A 102 -15.61 0.37 -1.97
CA TRP A 102 -15.58 -0.55 -0.85
C TRP A 102 -16.87 -0.48 -0.06
N HIS A 103 -17.53 -1.60 0.14
CA HIS A 103 -18.80 -1.74 0.84
C HIS A 103 -18.63 -2.57 2.11
N SER A 104 -19.18 -2.08 3.21
CA SER A 104 -19.22 -2.82 4.47
C SER A 104 -19.99 -4.13 4.31
N GLN A 105 -19.44 -5.23 4.83
CA GLN A 105 -20.04 -6.56 4.84
C GLN A 105 -20.94 -6.80 6.06
N GLY A 106 -21.15 -5.79 6.88
CA GLY A 106 -21.94 -5.86 8.10
C GLY A 106 -21.57 -4.74 9.06
N ASN A 107 -21.90 -4.91 10.33
CA ASN A 107 -21.47 -4.02 11.38
C ASN A 107 -19.97 -4.18 11.66
N SER A 108 -19.31 -3.12 12.13
CA SER A 108 -17.96 -3.24 12.66
C SER A 108 -17.95 -4.14 13.90
N ALA A 109 -16.87 -4.89 14.07
CA ALA A 109 -16.63 -5.68 15.27
C ALA A 109 -15.77 -4.87 16.23
N ASP A 110 -16.21 -4.76 17.50
CA ASP A 110 -15.44 -4.10 18.53
C ASP A 110 -14.20 -4.92 18.89
N VAL A 111 -13.07 -4.23 18.99
CA VAL A 111 -11.84 -4.77 19.59
C VAL A 111 -11.81 -4.31 21.04
N LYS A 112 -11.71 -5.27 21.96
CA LYS A 112 -11.73 -5.01 23.40
C LYS A 112 -10.40 -5.42 24.03
N ASP A 113 -10.01 -4.73 25.09
CA ASP A 113 -8.87 -5.11 25.93
C ASP A 113 -9.21 -6.27 26.88
N GLY A 114 -8.24 -6.68 27.73
CA GLY A 114 -8.41 -7.73 28.71
C GLY A 114 -9.46 -7.41 29.79
N SER A 115 -9.87 -6.18 29.97
CA SER A 115 -10.91 -5.72 30.90
C SER A 115 -12.29 -5.59 30.24
N GLY A 116 -12.37 -5.85 28.93
CA GLY A 116 -13.62 -5.75 28.16
C GLY A 116 -13.94 -4.36 27.64
N VAL A 117 -13.05 -3.38 27.86
CA VAL A 117 -13.19 -2.01 27.35
C VAL A 117 -12.90 -1.98 25.85
N LYS A 118 -13.74 -1.28 25.10
CA LYS A 118 -13.51 -1.09 23.66
C LYS A 118 -12.30 -0.17 23.42
N ILE A 119 -11.33 -0.69 22.68
CA ILE A 119 -10.08 0.00 22.31
C ILE A 119 -9.99 0.31 20.82
N GLY A 120 -10.88 -0.28 20.02
CA GLY A 120 -10.92 -0.04 18.58
C GLY A 120 -12.02 -0.82 17.89
N GLU A 121 -11.97 -0.84 16.57
CA GLU A 121 -12.93 -1.55 15.71
C GLU A 121 -12.23 -2.21 14.52
N VAL A 122 -12.83 -3.29 14.04
CA VAL A 122 -12.53 -3.88 12.73
C VAL A 122 -13.76 -3.77 11.85
N LYS A 123 -13.60 -3.16 10.68
CA LYS A 123 -14.64 -3.12 9.67
C LYS A 123 -14.23 -3.97 8.48
N LYS A 124 -15.07 -4.94 8.12
CA LYS A 124 -14.88 -5.79 6.95
C LYS A 124 -15.55 -5.17 5.73
N LEU A 125 -14.78 -5.00 4.67
CA LEU A 125 -15.23 -4.37 3.43
C LEU A 125 -14.99 -5.33 2.25
N ARG A 126 -15.86 -5.24 1.26
CA ARG A 126 -15.74 -5.95 -0.01
C ARG A 126 -15.81 -4.95 -1.16
N TYR A 127 -14.94 -5.13 -2.15
CA TYR A 127 -14.90 -4.24 -3.29
C TYR A 127 -16.04 -4.56 -4.27
N LYS A 128 -16.71 -3.52 -4.76
CA LYS A 128 -17.78 -3.60 -5.75
C LYS A 128 -17.37 -2.80 -6.97
N LYS A 129 -17.41 -3.43 -8.15
CA LYS A 129 -17.07 -2.82 -9.45
C LYS A 129 -18.17 -3.11 -10.46
N GLY A 130 -18.62 -2.10 -11.19
CA GLY A 130 -19.67 -2.29 -12.21
C GLY A 130 -20.96 -2.91 -11.65
N GLY A 131 -21.35 -2.55 -10.42
CA GLY A 131 -22.56 -3.09 -9.78
C GLY A 131 -22.41 -4.49 -9.17
N LYS A 132 -21.28 -5.19 -9.35
CA LYS A 132 -21.04 -6.55 -8.83
C LYS A 132 -19.96 -6.55 -7.76
N PHE A 133 -20.13 -7.40 -6.74
CA PHE A 133 -19.06 -7.64 -5.76
C PHE A 133 -17.97 -8.49 -6.38
N THR A 134 -16.72 -8.05 -6.16
CA THR A 134 -15.51 -8.81 -6.52
C THR A 134 -15.06 -9.68 -5.35
N ASP A 135 -13.98 -10.44 -5.54
CA ASP A 135 -13.38 -11.22 -4.45
C ASP A 135 -12.27 -10.47 -3.69
N TRP A 136 -12.09 -9.18 -3.95
CA TRP A 136 -11.24 -8.32 -3.14
C TRP A 136 -11.91 -7.96 -1.83
N LEU A 137 -11.21 -8.23 -0.73
CA LEU A 137 -11.63 -7.97 0.64
C LEU A 137 -10.65 -7.05 1.35
N MET A 138 -11.13 -6.33 2.35
CA MET A 138 -10.33 -5.46 3.19
C MET A 138 -10.84 -5.49 4.63
N ASP A 139 -9.92 -5.65 5.59
CA ASP A 139 -10.15 -5.40 7.00
C ASP A 139 -9.58 -4.02 7.34
N GLU A 140 -10.43 -3.08 7.75
CA GLU A 140 -10.06 -1.72 8.17
C GLU A 140 -10.03 -1.68 9.70
N PHE A 141 -8.83 -1.50 10.28
CA PHE A 141 -8.61 -1.42 11.73
C PHE A 141 -8.52 0.05 12.15
N SER A 142 -9.29 0.42 13.17
CA SER A 142 -9.26 1.74 13.79
C SER A 142 -9.10 1.64 15.30
N CYS A 143 -8.40 2.58 15.91
CA CYS A 143 -8.29 2.69 17.37
C CYS A 143 -9.15 3.84 17.90
N CYS A 144 -9.47 3.77 19.19
CA CYS A 144 -10.25 4.79 19.88
C CYS A 144 -9.42 6.01 20.34
N SER A 145 -8.11 6.05 20.03
CA SER A 145 -7.24 7.18 20.39
C SER A 145 -7.67 8.45 19.66
N GLU A 146 -7.64 9.58 20.35
CA GLU A 146 -7.86 10.91 19.77
C GLU A 146 -6.77 11.28 18.77
N ASP A 147 -5.53 10.84 18.97
CA ASP A 147 -4.40 11.06 18.06
C ASP A 147 -4.61 10.41 16.68
N ALA A 148 -5.51 9.42 16.60
CA ALA A 148 -5.89 8.82 15.33
C ALA A 148 -6.75 9.75 14.46
N VAL A 149 -7.27 10.85 15.03
CA VAL A 149 -8.25 11.72 14.36
C VAL A 149 -7.57 13.03 13.96
N VAL A 150 -7.66 13.35 12.67
CA VAL A 150 -7.18 14.62 12.11
C VAL A 150 -8.33 15.27 11.34
N GLY A 151 -8.95 16.26 11.92
CA GLY A 151 -10.13 16.92 11.35
C GLY A 151 -11.31 15.95 11.20
N ASP A 152 -11.84 15.81 9.99
CA ASP A 152 -12.93 14.88 9.66
C ASP A 152 -12.43 13.47 9.27
N ARG A 153 -11.13 13.20 9.38
CA ARG A 153 -10.50 11.95 8.97
C ARG A 153 -9.95 11.19 10.17
N GLN A 154 -9.93 9.87 10.04
CA GLN A 154 -9.33 8.96 11.00
C GLN A 154 -8.21 8.16 10.32
N ARG A 155 -7.07 8.06 10.98
CA ARG A 155 -5.97 7.18 10.57
C ARG A 155 -6.34 5.73 10.86
N VAL A 156 -6.11 4.87 9.88
CA VAL A 156 -6.49 3.45 9.94
C VAL A 156 -5.37 2.59 9.34
N LEU A 157 -5.30 1.35 9.82
CA LEU A 157 -4.52 0.30 9.17
C LEU A 157 -5.50 -0.57 8.36
N CYS A 158 -5.20 -0.78 7.09
CA CYS A 158 -6.01 -1.61 6.20
C CYS A 158 -5.24 -2.84 5.78
N LYS A 159 -5.86 -4.03 5.89
CA LYS A 159 -5.38 -5.28 5.34
C LYS A 159 -6.20 -5.62 4.11
N MET A 160 -5.60 -5.60 2.92
CA MET A 160 -6.22 -5.93 1.65
C MET A 160 -5.79 -7.33 1.20
N TYR A 161 -6.75 -8.14 0.76
CA TYR A 161 -6.50 -9.52 0.36
C TYR A 161 -7.58 -10.04 -0.58
N VAL A 162 -7.27 -11.13 -1.30
CA VAL A 162 -8.26 -11.87 -2.09
C VAL A 162 -8.97 -12.88 -1.20
N SER A 163 -10.28 -12.99 -1.32
CA SER A 163 -11.09 -13.95 -0.57
C SER A 163 -10.49 -15.37 -0.64
N PRO A 164 -10.29 -16.04 0.50
CA PRO A 164 -9.87 -17.44 0.49
C PRO A 164 -10.84 -18.36 -0.26
N ARG A 165 -12.11 -17.95 -0.37
CA ARG A 165 -13.18 -18.69 -1.06
C ARG A 165 -13.33 -18.31 -2.54
N ALA A 166 -12.48 -17.39 -3.04
CA ALA A 166 -12.51 -17.00 -4.45
C ALA A 166 -12.19 -18.22 -5.33
N ALA A 167 -12.89 -18.34 -6.44
CA ALA A 167 -12.59 -19.36 -7.44
C ALA A 167 -11.17 -19.21 -7.98
N PRO A 168 -10.47 -20.30 -8.37
CA PRO A 168 -9.11 -20.22 -8.89
C PRO A 168 -8.96 -19.30 -10.11
N ASP A 169 -9.99 -19.21 -10.93
CA ASP A 169 -10.09 -18.41 -12.16
C ASP A 169 -10.74 -17.04 -11.94
N SER A 170 -11.01 -16.64 -10.70
CA SER A 170 -11.59 -15.33 -10.43
C SER A 170 -10.65 -14.19 -10.85
N ALA A 171 -11.24 -13.10 -11.35
CA ALA A 171 -10.47 -11.93 -11.78
C ALA A 171 -9.54 -11.39 -10.68
N ALA A 172 -10.00 -11.37 -9.43
CA ALA A 172 -9.18 -10.90 -8.31
C ALA A 172 -7.95 -11.79 -8.06
N ARG A 173 -8.07 -13.13 -8.22
CA ARG A 173 -6.91 -14.03 -8.12
C ARG A 173 -5.93 -13.85 -9.27
N GLN A 174 -6.45 -13.64 -10.48
CA GLN A 174 -5.61 -13.39 -11.65
C GLN A 174 -4.87 -12.06 -11.52
N GLU A 175 -5.55 -11.00 -11.08
CA GLU A 175 -4.95 -9.69 -10.79
C GLU A 175 -3.86 -9.80 -9.72
N ASP A 176 -4.12 -10.52 -8.63
CA ASP A 176 -3.18 -10.71 -7.53
C ASP A 176 -1.96 -11.54 -7.94
N ALA A 177 -2.17 -12.63 -8.68
CA ALA A 177 -1.09 -13.46 -9.20
C ALA A 177 -0.21 -12.72 -10.22
N ALA A 178 -0.81 -11.95 -11.14
CA ALA A 178 -0.07 -11.12 -12.09
C ALA A 178 0.75 -10.05 -11.38
N ALA A 179 0.20 -9.42 -10.34
CA ALA A 179 0.88 -8.45 -9.51
C ALA A 179 2.08 -9.06 -8.77
N ALA A 180 1.91 -10.24 -8.18
CA ALA A 180 2.99 -10.95 -7.51
C ALA A 180 4.12 -11.32 -8.49
N ALA A 181 3.78 -11.80 -9.69
CA ALA A 181 4.76 -12.13 -10.72
C ALA A 181 5.55 -10.89 -11.19
N ALA A 182 4.89 -9.74 -11.34
CA ALA A 182 5.54 -8.51 -11.77
C ALA A 182 6.55 -7.97 -10.74
N VAL A 183 6.26 -8.12 -9.45
CA VAL A 183 7.15 -7.68 -8.36
C VAL A 183 8.42 -8.55 -8.28
N PHE A 184 8.32 -9.83 -8.64
CA PHE A 184 9.47 -10.77 -8.63
C PHE A 184 10.17 -10.90 -9.98
N ALA A 185 9.67 -10.20 -11.03
CA ALA A 185 10.34 -10.19 -12.32
C ALA A 185 11.70 -9.45 -12.22
N PRO A 186 12.78 -10.00 -12.78
CA PRO A 186 14.03 -9.26 -12.88
C PRO A 186 13.80 -7.96 -13.69
N PRO A 187 14.47 -6.85 -13.35
CA PRO A 187 14.33 -5.61 -14.10
C PRO A 187 14.60 -5.88 -15.58
N ALA A 188 13.71 -5.42 -16.45
CA ALA A 188 13.90 -5.55 -17.87
C ALA A 188 15.25 -4.91 -18.25
N PRO A 189 16.06 -5.53 -19.15
CA PRO A 189 17.32 -4.95 -19.58
C PRO A 189 17.05 -3.56 -20.13
N GLU A 190 17.69 -2.55 -19.54
CA GLU A 190 17.60 -1.17 -20.01
C GLU A 190 17.98 -1.15 -21.50
N LYS A 191 17.07 -0.65 -22.34
CA LYS A 191 17.39 -0.41 -23.74
C LYS A 191 18.58 0.53 -23.77
N PRO A 192 19.67 0.22 -24.51
CA PRO A 192 20.83 1.09 -24.58
C PRO A 192 20.34 2.49 -25.04
N VAL A 193 20.56 3.47 -24.19
CA VAL A 193 20.32 4.88 -24.52
C VAL A 193 21.20 5.18 -25.71
N ALA A 194 20.60 5.48 -26.86
CA ALA A 194 21.31 5.87 -28.07
C ALA A 194 22.21 7.05 -27.71
N ALA A 195 23.51 6.82 -27.81
CA ALA A 195 24.50 7.83 -27.56
C ALA A 195 24.21 9.04 -28.46
N HIS A 196 23.81 10.14 -27.87
CA HIS A 196 23.72 11.41 -28.56
C HIS A 196 25.13 11.77 -29.07
N LYS A 197 25.34 11.66 -30.38
CA LYS A 197 26.52 12.19 -31.05
C LYS A 197 26.62 13.68 -30.70
N ARG A 198 27.63 14.03 -29.92
CA ARG A 198 28.03 15.42 -29.72
C ARG A 198 28.36 16.03 -31.12
N PRO A 199 27.81 17.19 -31.49
CA PRO A 199 28.28 17.89 -32.66
C PRO A 199 29.73 18.34 -32.44
N ALA A 200 30.57 18.13 -33.45
CA ALA A 200 31.97 18.54 -33.46
C ALA A 200 32.05 20.09 -33.32
N PRO A 201 33.04 20.61 -32.57
CA PRO A 201 33.23 22.07 -32.50
C PRO A 201 33.68 22.58 -33.87
N SER A 202 32.95 23.54 -34.42
CA SER A 202 33.31 24.32 -35.62
C SER A 202 34.50 25.21 -35.26
N ILE A 203 35.62 24.95 -35.97
CA ILE A 203 36.80 25.83 -35.89
C ILE A 203 36.46 27.10 -36.69
N ALA A 204 36.21 28.21 -35.99
CA ALA A 204 36.16 29.52 -36.61
C ALA A 204 37.59 29.99 -36.88
N GLU A 205 37.95 30.11 -38.15
CA GLU A 205 39.18 30.80 -38.62
C GLU A 205 39.14 32.28 -38.17
N GLN A 206 40.14 32.68 -37.39
CA GLN A 206 40.41 34.06 -37.10
C GLN A 206 41.28 34.63 -38.22
N PRO A 207 40.94 35.78 -38.83
CA PRO A 207 41.87 36.46 -39.76
C PRO A 207 42.98 37.19 -39.01
N CYS A 208 44.20 37.02 -39.49
CA CYS A 208 45.40 37.75 -39.07
C CYS A 208 45.26 39.29 -39.27
N PRO A 209 45.74 40.12 -38.31
CA PRO A 209 45.87 41.52 -38.54
C PRO A 209 47.11 41.86 -39.42
N GLN A 210 46.89 42.57 -40.53
CA GLN A 210 47.92 43.12 -41.33
C GLN A 210 48.56 44.30 -40.59
N THR A 211 49.89 44.28 -40.44
CA THR A 211 50.72 45.42 -40.03
C THR A 211 50.84 46.39 -41.21
N ALA A 212 50.41 47.63 -41.06
CA ALA A 212 50.76 48.70 -41.92
C ALA A 212 51.94 49.49 -41.31
N ALA A 213 53.03 49.56 -42.06
CA ALA A 213 54.15 50.46 -41.83
C ALA A 213 53.83 51.86 -42.41
N THR A 214 54.01 52.86 -41.64
CA THR A 214 54.81 54.12 -41.99
C THR A 214 54.92 54.97 -40.72
#